data_30f62d09a47ff4bc741944374bdddd69
#
_entry.id   30f62d09a47ff4bc741944374bdddd69
#
_cell.length_a   1.000
_cell.length_b   1.000
_cell.length_c   1.000
_cell.angle_alpha   90.00
_cell.angle_beta   90.00
_cell.angle_gamma   90.00
#
_symmetry.space_group_name_H-M   'P 1'
#
loop_
_entity.id
_entity.type
_entity.pdbx_description
1 polymer ?
#
loop_
_entity_poly.entity_id
_entity_poly.type
_entity_poly.pdbx_seq_one_letter_code
_entity_poly.pdbx_strand_id
1 'polypeptide(L)'
;QDWKLSLSRAGHIPGAGMLNIETPSKNILFTGDFDSRDSPLTSGAKPIKTDVLFIEGTYGGKDHANQNEELTRFIDNIIRVTDKGGTVLIPAFANGRTQDMLMRLHQNCPELDVHVDGMGKRITKLYLENTQFIKDPKALNSAWNWCRRVASKSDRKKALDSDVIISTSGMLQGGPAIWYLN
;
A
#
# COMPACT_ATOMS: atom_id res chain seq x y z
N GLN A 1 -23.65 33.91 3.07
CA GLN A 1 -23.36 32.98 1.95
C GLN A 1 -22.45 31.89 2.52
N ASP A 2 -22.96 30.67 2.57
CA ASP A 2 -22.27 29.56 3.25
C ASP A 2 -21.37 28.82 2.26
N TRP A 3 -20.13 28.56 2.68
CA TRP A 3 -19.22 27.66 1.98
C TRP A 3 -19.52 26.23 2.41
N LYS A 4 -19.48 25.30 1.47
CA LYS A 4 -19.63 23.88 1.75
C LYS A 4 -18.34 23.15 1.50
N LEU A 5 -17.90 22.37 2.48
CA LEU A 5 -16.71 21.53 2.40
C LEU A 5 -17.13 20.07 2.33
N SER A 6 -16.55 19.33 1.41
CA SER A 6 -16.75 17.88 1.32
C SER A 6 -15.45 17.16 1.01
N LEU A 7 -15.34 15.90 1.48
CA LEU A 7 -14.21 15.03 1.20
C LEU A 7 -14.68 13.86 0.33
N SER A 8 -13.86 13.56 -0.67
CA SER A 8 -14.01 12.36 -1.48
C SER A 8 -12.73 11.54 -1.47
N ARG A 9 -12.83 10.27 -1.80
CA ARG A 9 -11.67 9.36 -1.77
C ARG A 9 -10.62 9.75 -2.81
N ALA A 10 -9.36 9.88 -2.38
CA ALA A 10 -8.23 10.17 -3.26
C ALA A 10 -7.60 8.90 -3.89
N GLY A 11 -7.89 7.71 -3.38
CA GLY A 11 -7.41 6.43 -3.96
C GLY A 11 -5.94 6.10 -3.70
N HIS A 12 -5.15 7.03 -3.19
CA HIS A 12 -3.72 6.83 -2.94
C HIS A 12 -3.44 5.82 -1.82
N ILE A 13 -4.02 6.03 -0.66
CA ILE A 13 -4.01 5.14 0.50
C ILE A 13 -5.36 5.18 1.22
N PRO A 14 -5.70 4.19 2.06
CA PRO A 14 -6.93 4.25 2.87
C PRO A 14 -6.98 5.51 3.73
N GLY A 15 -8.09 6.24 3.65
CA GLY A 15 -8.30 7.50 4.36
C GLY A 15 -7.78 8.75 3.64
N ALA A 16 -7.03 8.62 2.55
CA ALA A 16 -6.64 9.77 1.73
C ALA A 16 -7.88 10.40 1.06
N GLY A 17 -8.00 11.73 1.18
CA GLY A 17 -9.16 12.47 0.72
C GLY A 17 -8.80 13.63 -0.19
N MET A 18 -9.62 13.85 -1.22
CA MET A 18 -9.66 15.07 -2.01
C MET A 18 -10.63 16.05 -1.34
N LEU A 19 -10.20 17.29 -1.15
CA LEU A 19 -11.04 18.33 -0.56
C LEU A 19 -11.73 19.14 -1.66
N ASN A 20 -13.06 19.11 -1.65
CA ASN A 20 -13.89 19.96 -2.50
C ASN A 20 -14.49 21.11 -1.67
N ILE A 21 -14.33 22.34 -2.18
CA ILE A 21 -14.83 23.58 -1.58
C ILE A 21 -15.81 24.19 -2.55
N GLU A 22 -17.08 24.18 -2.19
CA GLU A 22 -18.15 24.86 -2.92
C GLU A 22 -18.33 26.26 -2.33
N THR A 23 -18.11 27.28 -3.14
CA THR A 23 -18.38 28.70 -2.81
C THR A 23 -19.60 29.16 -3.58
N PRO A 24 -20.17 30.33 -3.29
CA PRO A 24 -21.30 30.88 -4.06
C PRO A 24 -21.02 31.09 -5.55
N SER A 25 -19.77 31.16 -5.96
CA SER A 25 -19.38 31.47 -7.33
C SER A 25 -18.55 30.40 -8.04
N LYS A 26 -17.89 29.51 -7.28
CA LYS A 26 -16.95 28.53 -7.85
C LYS A 26 -16.82 27.28 -6.99
N ASN A 27 -16.55 26.16 -7.65
CA ASN A 27 -16.11 24.90 -7.02
C ASN A 27 -14.58 24.79 -7.16
N ILE A 28 -13.90 24.50 -6.05
CA ILE A 28 -12.44 24.39 -5.97
C ILE A 28 -12.10 22.99 -5.44
N LEU A 29 -11.24 22.26 -6.15
CA LEU A 29 -10.80 20.93 -5.77
C LEU A 29 -9.31 20.89 -5.47
N PHE A 30 -8.94 20.34 -4.32
CA PHE A 30 -7.57 19.97 -3.96
C PHE A 30 -7.47 18.45 -3.93
N THR A 31 -6.62 17.85 -4.79
CA THR A 31 -6.52 16.40 -4.88
C THR A 31 -5.74 15.79 -3.70
N GLY A 32 -4.78 16.52 -3.12
CA GLY A 32 -3.72 15.86 -2.37
C GLY A 32 -3.03 14.81 -3.24
N ASP A 33 -2.32 13.87 -2.64
CA ASP A 33 -1.79 12.71 -3.35
C ASP A 33 -2.95 11.79 -3.75
N PHE A 34 -3.09 11.48 -5.05
CA PHE A 34 -4.20 10.68 -5.55
C PHE A 34 -3.76 9.57 -6.50
N ASP A 35 -4.56 8.53 -6.61
CA ASP A 35 -4.45 7.50 -7.65
C ASP A 35 -5.84 7.18 -8.20
N SER A 36 -6.02 7.25 -9.51
CA SER A 36 -7.29 6.93 -10.19
C SER A 36 -7.47 5.42 -10.41
N ARG A 37 -6.42 4.63 -10.21
CA ARG A 37 -6.44 3.17 -10.39
C ARG A 37 -6.87 2.48 -9.10
N ASP A 38 -7.58 1.38 -9.28
CA ASP A 38 -7.92 0.48 -8.18
C ASP A 38 -6.69 -0.32 -7.71
N SER A 39 -6.57 -0.52 -6.41
CA SER A 39 -5.69 -1.51 -5.81
C SER A 39 -6.49 -2.55 -5.02
N PRO A 40 -5.89 -3.65 -4.54
CA PRO A 40 -6.55 -4.54 -3.59
C PRO A 40 -7.01 -3.81 -2.31
N LEU A 41 -6.24 -2.83 -1.87
CA LEU A 41 -6.43 -2.13 -0.61
C LEU A 41 -7.42 -0.97 -0.68
N THR A 42 -7.45 -0.20 -1.78
CA THR A 42 -8.30 0.98 -1.93
C THR A 42 -8.83 1.14 -3.35
N SER A 43 -10.04 1.68 -3.47
CA SER A 43 -10.59 2.06 -4.77
C SER A 43 -9.99 3.37 -5.23
N GLY A 44 -9.73 3.50 -6.53
CA GLY A 44 -9.20 4.70 -7.16
C GLY A 44 -10.12 5.93 -7.02
N ALA A 45 -9.52 7.10 -7.11
CA ALA A 45 -10.22 8.38 -7.13
C ALA A 45 -11.19 8.44 -8.32
N LYS A 46 -12.34 9.11 -8.11
CA LYS A 46 -13.30 9.40 -9.17
C LYS A 46 -13.15 10.84 -9.62
N PRO A 47 -13.28 11.12 -10.92
CA PRO A 47 -13.26 12.50 -11.41
C PRO A 47 -14.36 13.35 -10.77
N ILE A 48 -14.03 14.59 -10.41
CA ILE A 48 -14.97 15.57 -9.85
C ILE A 48 -14.92 16.80 -10.75
N LYS A 49 -16.10 17.24 -11.24
CA LYS A 49 -16.20 18.48 -12.01
C LYS A 49 -15.97 19.66 -11.08
N THR A 50 -15.05 20.54 -11.48
CA THR A 50 -14.67 21.72 -10.68
C THR A 50 -14.30 22.88 -11.59
N ASP A 51 -14.34 24.10 -11.06
CA ASP A 51 -13.95 25.32 -11.78
C ASP A 51 -12.47 25.63 -11.59
N VAL A 52 -11.91 25.27 -10.44
CA VAL A 52 -10.50 25.45 -10.10
C VAL A 52 -9.94 24.15 -9.53
N LEU A 53 -8.84 23.67 -10.09
CA LEU A 53 -8.20 22.43 -9.71
C LEU A 53 -6.77 22.67 -9.21
N PHE A 54 -6.48 22.22 -7.99
CA PHE A 54 -5.14 22.05 -7.45
C PHE A 54 -4.80 20.57 -7.46
N ILE A 55 -3.92 20.15 -8.39
CA ILE A 55 -3.58 18.75 -8.63
C ILE A 55 -2.09 18.54 -8.39
N GLU A 56 -1.75 17.40 -7.73
CA GLU A 56 -0.37 16.96 -7.61
C GLU A 56 0.22 16.61 -8.99
N GLY A 57 1.56 16.63 -9.13
CA GLY A 57 2.24 16.41 -10.39
C GLY A 57 3.42 15.46 -10.32
N THR A 58 3.44 14.55 -9.33
CA THR A 58 4.56 13.61 -9.09
C THR A 58 4.93 12.80 -10.33
N TYR A 59 3.94 12.41 -11.11
CA TYR A 59 4.11 11.68 -12.36
C TYR A 59 3.75 12.51 -13.60
N GLY A 60 3.76 13.83 -13.49
CA GLY A 60 3.47 14.72 -14.61
C GLY A 60 4.37 14.42 -15.81
N GLY A 61 3.77 14.13 -16.96
CA GLY A 61 4.49 13.80 -18.20
C GLY A 61 5.10 12.40 -18.26
N LYS A 62 4.72 11.49 -17.37
CA LYS A 62 5.15 10.09 -17.38
C LYS A 62 3.95 9.16 -17.35
N ASP A 63 3.89 8.23 -18.27
CA ASP A 63 2.90 7.16 -18.25
C ASP A 63 3.33 6.07 -17.28
N HIS A 64 2.36 5.51 -16.57
CA HIS A 64 2.57 4.32 -15.76
C HIS A 64 2.61 3.08 -16.65
N ALA A 65 3.51 2.14 -16.31
CA ALA A 65 3.50 0.82 -16.90
C ALA A 65 2.18 0.09 -16.62
N ASN A 66 1.88 -0.92 -17.44
CA ASN A 66 0.70 -1.76 -17.22
C ASN A 66 0.79 -2.48 -15.87
N GLN A 67 -0.18 -2.21 -14.99
CA GLN A 67 -0.16 -2.71 -13.61
C GLN A 67 -0.17 -4.24 -13.53
N ASN A 68 -0.88 -4.92 -14.43
CA ASN A 68 -0.95 -6.39 -14.44
C ASN A 68 0.37 -7.00 -14.90
N GLU A 69 0.99 -6.45 -15.94
CA GLU A 69 2.30 -6.90 -16.42
C GLU A 69 3.38 -6.71 -15.36
N GLU A 70 3.38 -5.56 -14.68
CA GLU A 70 4.31 -5.31 -13.58
C GLU A 70 4.07 -6.23 -12.39
N LEU A 71 2.81 -6.56 -12.07
CA LEU A 71 2.50 -7.53 -11.02
C LEU A 71 3.00 -8.92 -11.40
N THR A 72 2.74 -9.38 -12.62
CA THR A 72 3.24 -10.67 -13.11
C THR A 72 4.75 -10.73 -13.01
N ARG A 73 5.46 -9.72 -13.55
CA ARG A 73 6.91 -9.65 -13.47
C ARG A 73 7.44 -9.64 -12.03
N PHE A 74 6.74 -8.97 -11.12
CA PHE A 74 7.08 -8.93 -9.70
C PHE A 74 6.96 -10.32 -9.07
N ILE A 75 5.86 -11.02 -9.31
CA ILE A 75 5.61 -12.37 -8.81
C ILE A 75 6.64 -13.36 -9.38
N ASP A 76 6.88 -13.37 -10.70
CA ASP A 76 7.85 -14.23 -11.35
C ASP A 76 9.27 -14.06 -10.78
N ASN A 77 9.64 -12.83 -10.45
CA ASN A 77 10.94 -12.56 -9.82
C ASN A 77 11.01 -13.13 -8.39
N ILE A 78 9.93 -13.06 -7.62
CA ILE A 78 9.87 -13.66 -6.28
C ILE A 78 10.04 -15.17 -6.38
N ILE A 79 9.18 -15.83 -7.18
CA ILE A 79 9.24 -17.29 -7.38
C ILE A 79 10.63 -17.74 -7.84
N ARG A 80 11.23 -17.04 -8.80
CA ARG A 80 12.58 -17.36 -9.29
C ARG A 80 13.65 -17.32 -8.19
N VAL A 81 13.50 -16.48 -7.18
CA VAL A 81 14.44 -16.38 -6.06
C VAL A 81 14.15 -17.48 -5.03
N THR A 82 12.89 -17.67 -4.66
CA THR A 82 12.45 -18.61 -3.64
C THR A 82 12.64 -20.06 -4.08
N ASP A 83 12.42 -20.41 -5.36
CA ASP A 83 12.71 -21.74 -5.94
C ASP A 83 14.19 -22.15 -5.83
N LYS A 84 15.09 -21.17 -5.66
CA LYS A 84 16.52 -21.40 -5.47
C LYS A 84 16.91 -21.39 -3.98
N GLY A 85 15.95 -21.35 -3.08
CA GLY A 85 16.15 -21.26 -1.64
C GLY A 85 16.61 -19.88 -1.15
N GLY A 86 16.40 -18.82 -1.94
CA GLY A 86 16.72 -17.46 -1.55
C GLY A 86 15.53 -16.78 -0.86
N THR A 87 15.81 -15.72 -0.08
CA THR A 87 14.81 -14.87 0.58
C THR A 87 14.69 -13.54 -0.15
N VAL A 88 13.46 -13.09 -0.39
CA VAL A 88 13.17 -11.79 -1.01
C VAL A 88 12.84 -10.76 0.07
N LEU A 89 13.64 -9.69 0.16
CA LEU A 89 13.31 -8.53 0.98
C LEU A 89 12.54 -7.49 0.15
N ILE A 90 11.33 -7.13 0.62
CA ILE A 90 10.50 -6.08 0.04
C ILE A 90 10.49 -4.88 0.99
N PRO A 91 11.31 -3.85 0.74
CA PRO A 91 11.22 -2.60 1.47
C PRO A 91 9.90 -1.89 1.12
N ALA A 92 9.09 -1.59 2.12
CA ALA A 92 7.77 -0.99 1.91
C ALA A 92 7.47 0.11 2.91
N PHE A 93 6.73 1.14 2.47
CA PHE A 93 6.18 2.11 3.40
C PHE A 93 5.19 1.46 4.35
N ALA A 94 5.20 1.89 5.61
CA ALA A 94 4.32 1.35 6.64
C ALA A 94 2.84 1.54 6.32
N ASN A 95 2.52 2.68 5.69
CA ASN A 95 1.17 3.10 5.34
C ASN A 95 0.87 2.79 3.86
N GLY A 96 -0.12 1.97 3.58
CA GLY A 96 -0.59 1.61 2.25
C GLY A 96 0.22 0.49 1.58
N ARG A 97 1.52 0.71 1.31
CA ARG A 97 2.34 -0.24 0.52
C ARG A 97 2.55 -1.59 1.19
N THR A 98 2.83 -1.63 2.50
CA THR A 98 2.96 -2.92 3.22
C THR A 98 1.70 -3.77 3.07
N GLN A 99 0.52 -3.17 3.21
CA GLN A 99 -0.76 -3.87 3.14
C GLN A 99 -1.11 -4.28 1.70
N ASP A 100 -0.86 -3.42 0.72
CA ASP A 100 -1.08 -3.73 -0.69
C ASP A 100 -0.21 -4.91 -1.15
N MET A 101 1.09 -4.89 -0.81
CA MET A 101 1.99 -6.01 -1.11
C MET A 101 1.58 -7.30 -0.42
N LEU A 102 1.17 -7.22 0.85
CA LEU A 102 0.71 -8.38 1.60
C LEU A 102 -0.53 -9.03 0.97
N MET A 103 -1.51 -8.22 0.55
CA MET A 103 -2.72 -8.72 -0.13
C MET A 103 -2.38 -9.34 -1.49
N ARG A 104 -1.48 -8.72 -2.27
CA ARG A 104 -1.05 -9.25 -3.57
C ARG A 104 -0.31 -10.59 -3.44
N LEU A 105 0.58 -10.71 -2.48
CA LEU A 105 1.30 -11.96 -2.22
C LEU A 105 0.33 -13.06 -1.79
N HIS A 106 -0.55 -12.80 -0.83
CA HIS A 106 -1.55 -13.77 -0.39
C HIS A 106 -2.47 -14.24 -1.54
N GLN A 107 -2.81 -13.33 -2.46
CA GLN A 107 -3.69 -13.65 -3.59
C GLN A 107 -2.98 -14.48 -4.68
N ASN A 108 -1.68 -14.24 -4.93
CA ASN A 108 -0.97 -14.82 -6.08
C ASN A 108 0.00 -15.94 -5.69
N CYS A 109 0.46 -15.98 -4.45
CA CYS A 109 1.47 -16.93 -3.96
C CYS A 109 1.15 -17.36 -2.51
N PRO A 110 -0.03 -17.97 -2.26
CA PRO A 110 -0.46 -18.32 -0.90
C PRO A 110 0.41 -19.42 -0.24
N GLU A 111 1.24 -20.11 -1.01
CA GLU A 111 2.18 -21.14 -0.56
C GLU A 111 3.43 -20.57 0.11
N LEU A 112 3.79 -19.30 -0.13
CA LEU A 112 5.01 -18.70 0.40
C LEU A 112 4.95 -18.41 1.90
N ASP A 113 6.06 -18.62 2.59
CA ASP A 113 6.24 -18.17 3.98
C ASP A 113 6.61 -16.68 4.01
N VAL A 114 5.65 -15.83 4.37
CA VAL A 114 5.80 -14.37 4.33
C VAL A 114 5.84 -13.79 5.73
N HIS A 115 6.88 -13.01 6.01
CA HIS A 115 7.07 -12.31 7.26
C HIS A 115 6.89 -10.80 7.10
N VAL A 116 6.23 -10.15 8.06
CA VAL A 116 6.06 -8.68 8.11
C VAL A 116 6.78 -8.11 9.32
N ASP A 117 7.68 -7.16 9.10
CA ASP A 117 8.41 -6.46 10.17
C ASP A 117 8.26 -4.93 10.08
N GLY A 118 8.39 -4.29 11.23
CA GLY A 118 8.34 -2.83 11.38
C GLY A 118 6.95 -2.26 11.61
N MET A 119 6.81 -0.97 11.33
CA MET A 119 5.61 -0.17 11.65
C MET A 119 4.38 -0.59 10.82
N GLY A 120 4.57 -1.22 9.66
CA GLY A 120 3.48 -1.74 8.82
C GLY A 120 2.50 -2.61 9.59
N LYS A 121 2.99 -3.39 10.57
CA LYS A 121 2.15 -4.22 11.45
C LYS A 121 1.12 -3.40 12.25
N ARG A 122 1.54 -2.25 12.78
CA ARG A 122 0.65 -1.37 13.54
C ARG A 122 -0.37 -0.70 12.64
N ILE A 123 0.06 -0.25 11.47
CA ILE A 123 -0.84 0.35 10.48
C ILE A 123 -1.87 -0.66 9.96
N THR A 124 -1.46 -1.92 9.73
CA THR A 124 -2.41 -2.98 9.32
C THR A 124 -3.51 -3.19 10.37
N LYS A 125 -3.16 -3.21 11.66
CA LYS A 125 -4.17 -3.30 12.74
C LYS A 125 -5.12 -2.12 12.72
N LEU A 126 -4.58 -0.89 12.58
CA LEU A 126 -5.39 0.33 12.47
C LEU A 126 -6.39 0.25 11.30
N TYR A 127 -5.97 -0.28 10.16
CA TYR A 127 -6.84 -0.48 9.00
C TYR A 127 -7.94 -1.52 9.27
N LEU A 128 -7.63 -2.61 9.95
CA LEU A 128 -8.60 -3.63 10.32
C LEU A 128 -9.61 -3.13 11.38
N GLU A 129 -9.23 -2.14 12.17
CA GLU A 129 -10.13 -1.45 13.11
C GLU A 129 -10.99 -0.37 12.42
N ASN A 130 -10.60 0.08 11.21
CA ASN A 130 -11.27 1.16 10.45
C ASN A 130 -11.62 0.69 9.03
N THR A 131 -12.33 -0.39 8.93
CA THR A 131 -12.60 -1.13 7.68
C THR A 131 -13.38 -0.33 6.63
N GLN A 132 -14.09 0.74 7.01
CA GLN A 132 -14.84 1.60 6.11
C GLN A 132 -13.96 2.32 5.06
N PHE A 133 -12.65 2.39 5.28
CA PHE A 133 -11.70 2.98 4.34
C PHE A 133 -11.04 1.95 3.42
N ILE A 134 -11.26 0.67 3.67
CA ILE A 134 -10.64 -0.44 2.93
C ILE A 134 -11.60 -0.95 1.87
N LYS A 135 -11.07 -1.21 0.66
CA LYS A 135 -11.86 -1.75 -0.45
C LYS A 135 -12.36 -3.17 -0.17
N ASP A 136 -11.46 -4.04 0.29
CA ASP A 136 -11.77 -5.41 0.68
C ASP A 136 -11.19 -5.75 2.07
N PRO A 137 -11.92 -5.45 3.14
CA PRO A 137 -11.46 -5.72 4.50
C PRO A 137 -11.29 -7.22 4.79
N LYS A 138 -12.08 -8.09 4.12
CA LYS A 138 -11.99 -9.54 4.30
C LYS A 138 -10.69 -10.08 3.72
N ALA A 139 -10.34 -9.65 2.50
CA ALA A 139 -9.07 -10.01 1.88
C ALA A 139 -7.86 -9.50 2.67
N LEU A 140 -7.91 -8.26 3.19
CA LEU A 140 -6.86 -7.74 4.07
C LEU A 140 -6.73 -8.57 5.35
N ASN A 141 -7.84 -8.92 6.01
CA ASN A 141 -7.83 -9.74 7.21
C ASN A 141 -7.29 -11.16 6.94
N SER A 142 -7.66 -11.77 5.82
CA SER A 142 -7.14 -13.08 5.40
C SER A 142 -5.64 -13.03 5.18
N ALA A 143 -5.13 -12.04 4.44
CA ALA A 143 -3.71 -11.83 4.21
C ALA A 143 -2.95 -11.57 5.54
N TRP A 144 -3.54 -10.81 6.45
CA TRP A 144 -2.96 -10.54 7.77
C TRP A 144 -2.87 -11.77 8.67
N ASN A 145 -3.83 -12.68 8.59
CA ASN A 145 -3.82 -13.92 9.34
C ASN A 145 -2.89 -14.98 8.71
N TRP A 146 -2.68 -14.90 7.41
CA TRP A 146 -1.78 -15.77 6.67
C TRP A 146 -0.31 -15.47 6.96
N CYS A 147 0.11 -14.19 7.00
CA CYS A 147 1.51 -13.83 7.20
C CYS A 147 1.98 -14.01 8.65
N ARG A 148 3.28 -14.18 8.83
CA ARG A 148 3.94 -14.17 10.14
C ARG A 148 4.36 -12.76 10.53
N ARG A 149 4.22 -12.42 11.78
CA ARG A 149 4.53 -11.09 12.33
C ARG A 149 5.77 -11.15 13.19
N VAL A 150 6.81 -10.48 12.78
CA VAL A 150 8.05 -10.37 13.54
C VAL A 150 7.81 -9.49 14.79
N ALA A 151 7.87 -10.10 15.97
CA ALA A 151 7.65 -9.42 17.25
C ALA A 151 8.94 -9.25 18.07
N SER A 152 9.95 -10.06 17.82
CA SER A 152 11.19 -10.12 18.61
C SER A 152 12.43 -10.20 17.71
N LYS A 153 13.62 -10.05 18.33
CA LYS A 153 14.90 -10.30 17.65
C LYS A 153 15.03 -11.75 17.18
N SER A 154 14.46 -12.70 17.95
CA SER A 154 14.46 -14.12 17.56
C SER A 154 13.59 -14.35 16.32
N ASP A 155 12.39 -13.73 16.25
CA ASP A 155 11.54 -13.85 15.06
C ASP A 155 12.19 -13.21 13.83
N ARG A 156 12.95 -12.13 14.03
CA ARG A 156 13.71 -11.49 12.94
C ARG A 156 14.78 -12.41 12.37
N LYS A 157 15.46 -13.20 13.21
CA LYS A 157 16.40 -14.21 12.74
C LYS A 157 15.70 -15.33 11.97
N LYS A 158 14.53 -15.80 12.45
CA LYS A 158 13.75 -16.81 11.73
C LYS A 158 13.24 -16.32 10.39
N ALA A 159 12.94 -15.02 10.27
CA ALA A 159 12.51 -14.43 9.00
C ALA A 159 13.59 -14.49 7.91
N LEU A 160 14.87 -14.63 8.26
CA LEU A 160 15.94 -14.80 7.27
C LEU A 160 15.84 -16.13 6.50
N ASP A 161 15.18 -17.13 7.08
CA ASP A 161 14.96 -18.44 6.46
C ASP A 161 13.57 -18.53 5.77
N SER A 162 12.82 -17.42 5.69
CA SER A 162 11.52 -17.36 5.01
C SER A 162 11.66 -17.02 3.53
N ASP A 163 10.58 -17.19 2.77
CA ASP A 163 10.56 -16.87 1.35
C ASP A 163 10.55 -15.36 1.11
N VAL A 164 9.73 -14.61 1.87
CA VAL A 164 9.56 -13.18 1.67
C VAL A 164 9.51 -12.42 3.01
N ILE A 165 10.21 -11.31 3.07
CA ILE A 165 10.17 -10.35 4.18
C ILE A 165 9.65 -9.02 3.66
N ILE A 166 8.48 -8.56 4.12
CA ILE A 166 8.00 -7.19 3.90
C ILE A 166 8.42 -6.35 5.10
N SER A 167 9.26 -5.35 4.89
CA SER A 167 9.82 -4.57 6.01
C SER A 167 9.84 -3.07 5.75
N THR A 168 9.63 -2.29 6.81
CA THR A 168 9.79 -0.84 6.76
C THR A 168 11.26 -0.47 7.07
N SER A 169 11.83 0.58 6.50
CA SER A 169 11.27 1.64 5.69
C SER A 169 11.44 1.37 4.19
N GLY A 170 10.46 1.81 3.39
CA GLY A 170 10.47 1.66 1.93
C GLY A 170 11.60 2.42 1.20
N MET A 171 12.21 3.41 1.84
CA MET A 171 13.31 4.21 1.28
C MET A 171 14.70 3.69 1.71
N LEU A 172 14.76 2.61 2.50
CA LEU A 172 16.01 2.06 3.06
C LEU A 172 16.84 3.10 3.83
N GLN A 173 16.19 4.09 4.45
CA GLN A 173 16.85 5.14 5.24
C GLN A 173 16.77 4.88 6.74
N GLY A 174 16.32 3.70 7.16
CA GLY A 174 16.15 3.32 8.56
C GLY A 174 15.18 2.15 8.73
N GLY A 175 14.85 1.86 9.97
CA GLY A 175 13.90 0.79 10.32
C GLY A 175 14.49 -0.63 10.13
N PRO A 176 13.64 -1.65 10.32
CA PRO A 176 14.12 -3.04 10.27
C PRO A 176 14.60 -3.49 8.89
N ALA A 177 14.19 -2.85 7.79
CA ALA A 177 14.67 -3.20 6.45
C ALA A 177 16.21 -3.13 6.33
N ILE A 178 16.85 -2.14 6.98
CA ILE A 178 18.31 -2.01 7.00
C ILE A 178 18.97 -3.18 7.73
N TRP A 179 18.35 -3.68 8.79
CA TRP A 179 18.88 -4.81 9.54
C TRP A 179 18.94 -6.10 8.70
N TYR A 180 18.01 -6.30 7.77
CA TYR A 180 17.99 -7.45 6.86
C TYR A 180 19.00 -7.35 5.71
N LEU A 181 19.55 -6.16 5.46
CA LEU A 181 20.56 -5.93 4.43
C LEU A 181 22.00 -6.11 4.93
N ASN A 182 22.22 -6.14 6.26
CA ASN A 182 23.51 -6.29 6.91
C ASN A 182 23.69 -7.71 7.44
#